data_0593d38be4e058dac39eec9d821c9ba2
#
_entry.id   0593d38be4e058dac39eec9d821c9ba2
#
_cell.length_a   1.000
_cell.length_b   1.000
_cell.length_c   1.000
_cell.angle_alpha   90.00
_cell.angle_beta   90.00
_cell.angle_gamma   90.00
#
_symmetry.space_group_name_H-M   'P 1'
#
loop_
_entity.id
_entity.type
_entity.pdbx_description
1 polymer ?
#
loop_
_entity_poly.entity_id
_entity_poly.type
_entity_poly.pdbx_seq_one_letter_code
_entity_poly.pdbx_strand_id
1 'polypeptide(L)'
;LITGDLKNIQHLFEKEDFEFYHHDVTKFVHVPGQIDYILHFASPASPIDYLKIPIQTLKVGSLGTHNLLGLAKEKDARILIASTSEVYGDPLVHPQSEEYYGNVNTIGPRGVYDEAKRFQESITMAYHRFHGLETRIARIFNTYGPRMRLNDGRVIPAFIGQALRGEDLTVFGDGQQTRSFC
;
A
#
# COMPACT_ATOMS: atom_id res chain seq x y z
N LEU A 1 -10.06 3.21 10.99
CA LEU A 1 -8.68 3.64 10.73
C LEU A 1 -7.74 2.95 11.73
N ILE A 2 -7.04 1.88 11.32
CA ILE A 2 -6.10 1.17 12.22
C ILE A 2 -4.79 1.96 12.30
N THR A 3 -4.30 2.45 11.17
CA THR A 3 -3.01 3.17 11.07
C THR A 3 -3.14 4.59 10.56
N GLY A 4 -4.31 4.98 10.07
CA GLY A 4 -4.57 6.32 9.54
C GLY A 4 -4.93 7.33 10.64
N ASP A 5 -4.66 8.61 10.38
CA ASP A 5 -5.06 9.74 11.21
C ASP A 5 -5.94 10.69 10.39
N LEU A 6 -7.14 10.99 10.90
CA LEU A 6 -8.08 11.91 10.24
C LEU A 6 -7.53 13.33 10.09
N LYS A 7 -6.56 13.72 10.92
CA LYS A 7 -5.85 15.01 10.78
C LYS A 7 -5.23 15.20 9.39
N ASN A 8 -4.85 14.09 8.73
CA ASN A 8 -4.24 14.16 7.40
C ASN A 8 -5.21 14.66 6.33
N ILE A 9 -6.52 14.47 6.53
CA ILE A 9 -7.59 14.85 5.60
C ILE A 9 -8.54 15.91 6.19
N GLN A 10 -8.28 16.39 7.40
CA GLN A 10 -9.17 17.34 8.09
C GLN A 10 -9.49 18.59 7.25
N HIS A 11 -8.52 19.07 6.48
CA HIS A 11 -8.65 20.23 5.59
C HIS A 11 -9.60 19.99 4.39
N LEU A 12 -10.06 18.77 4.18
CA LEU A 12 -11.01 18.41 3.13
C LEU A 12 -12.46 18.41 3.63
N PHE A 13 -12.69 18.30 4.94
CA PHE A 13 -14.06 18.17 5.50
C PHE A 13 -14.94 19.41 5.28
N GLU A 14 -14.33 20.58 5.00
CA GLU A 14 -15.06 21.82 4.71
C GLU A 14 -15.37 22.00 3.21
N LYS A 15 -14.92 21.03 2.37
CA LYS A 15 -15.17 21.08 0.93
C LYS A 15 -16.49 20.40 0.59
N GLU A 16 -17.33 21.07 -0.20
CA GLU A 16 -18.63 20.58 -0.63
C GLU A 16 -18.55 19.32 -1.51
N ASP A 17 -17.44 19.13 -2.20
CA ASP A 17 -17.15 18.03 -3.12
C ASP A 17 -16.39 16.87 -2.46
N PHE A 18 -16.27 16.84 -1.12
CA PHE A 18 -15.60 15.81 -0.37
C PHE A 18 -16.53 15.11 0.61
N GLU A 19 -16.64 13.80 0.48
CA GLU A 19 -17.36 12.93 1.41
C GLU A 19 -16.42 11.91 2.05
N PHE A 20 -16.57 11.70 3.36
CA PHE A 20 -15.77 10.72 4.11
C PHE A 20 -16.65 9.58 4.64
N TYR A 21 -16.31 8.36 4.24
CA TYR A 21 -16.93 7.14 4.74
C TYR A 21 -15.93 6.33 5.56
N HIS A 22 -16.22 6.14 6.85
CA HIS A 22 -15.44 5.24 7.70
C HIS A 22 -15.87 3.79 7.44
N HIS A 23 -15.10 3.07 6.61
CA HIS A 23 -15.43 1.73 6.16
C HIS A 23 -14.22 0.79 6.18
N ASP A 24 -14.46 -0.50 6.40
CA ASP A 24 -13.47 -1.58 6.25
C ASP A 24 -13.63 -2.21 4.86
N VAL A 25 -12.64 -2.00 3.99
CA VAL A 25 -12.67 -2.50 2.60
C VAL A 25 -12.76 -4.04 2.49
N THR A 26 -12.48 -4.78 3.58
CA THR A 26 -12.67 -6.24 3.62
C THR A 26 -14.15 -6.63 3.76
N LYS A 27 -15.03 -5.68 3.99
CA LYS A 27 -16.47 -5.84 3.98
C LYS A 27 -17.05 -5.40 2.64
N PHE A 28 -18.30 -5.75 2.38
CA PHE A 28 -18.98 -5.31 1.18
C PHE A 28 -18.95 -3.78 1.08
N VAL A 29 -18.46 -3.28 -0.06
CA VAL A 29 -18.32 -1.84 -0.32
C VAL A 29 -19.41 -1.42 -1.29
N HIS A 30 -20.24 -0.45 -0.87
CA HIS A 30 -21.22 0.19 -1.72
C HIS A 30 -21.03 1.70 -1.65
N VAL A 31 -20.97 2.34 -2.82
CA VAL A 31 -20.93 3.79 -2.97
C VAL A 31 -22.07 4.19 -3.91
N PRO A 32 -22.97 5.08 -3.49
CA PRO A 32 -24.08 5.51 -4.35
C PRO A 32 -23.58 6.36 -5.52
N GLY A 33 -24.36 6.43 -6.58
CA GLY A 33 -24.05 7.23 -7.76
C GLY A 33 -23.01 6.59 -8.68
N GLN A 34 -22.55 7.38 -9.66
CA GLN A 34 -21.50 7.00 -10.61
C GLN A 34 -20.12 7.16 -10.00
N ILE A 35 -19.21 6.27 -10.37
CA ILE A 35 -17.79 6.34 -10.02
C ILE A 35 -16.98 6.22 -11.29
N ASP A 36 -16.10 7.19 -11.56
CA ASP A 36 -15.20 7.16 -12.71
C ASP A 36 -13.87 6.49 -12.40
N TYR A 37 -13.35 6.70 -11.17
CA TYR A 37 -12.04 6.21 -10.75
C TYR A 37 -12.06 5.67 -9.32
N ILE A 38 -11.39 4.57 -9.11
CA ILE A 38 -11.11 4.01 -7.78
C ILE A 38 -9.60 3.98 -7.58
N LEU A 39 -9.13 4.61 -6.49
CA LEU A 39 -7.72 4.59 -6.09
C LEU A 39 -7.57 3.71 -4.84
N HIS A 40 -7.11 2.48 -5.03
CA HIS A 40 -6.96 1.53 -3.93
C HIS A 40 -5.61 1.65 -3.25
N PHE A 41 -5.56 2.50 -2.22
CA PHE A 41 -4.39 2.70 -1.36
C PHE A 41 -4.54 2.06 0.04
N ALA A 42 -5.67 1.38 0.29
CA ALA A 42 -5.91 0.75 1.59
C ALA A 42 -4.97 -0.44 1.81
N SER A 43 -4.01 -0.27 2.69
CA SER A 43 -3.11 -1.34 3.16
C SER A 43 -2.31 -0.87 4.38
N PRO A 44 -2.09 -1.70 5.41
CA PRO A 44 -1.03 -1.47 6.38
C PRO A 44 0.32 -1.59 5.66
N ALA A 45 1.04 -0.49 5.50
CA ALA A 45 2.27 -0.45 4.69
C ALA A 45 3.56 -0.31 5.52
N SER A 46 3.44 -0.03 6.81
CA SER A 46 4.58 0.04 7.72
C SER A 46 4.94 -1.35 8.26
N PRO A 47 6.23 -1.74 8.29
CA PRO A 47 6.68 -3.00 8.89
C PRO A 47 6.20 -3.17 10.34
N ILE A 48 6.19 -2.09 11.11
CA ILE A 48 5.72 -2.12 12.51
C ILE A 48 4.23 -2.48 12.58
N ASP A 49 3.44 -2.02 11.63
CA ASP A 49 1.99 -2.24 11.62
C ASP A 49 1.64 -3.62 11.06
N TYR A 50 2.11 -3.98 9.86
CA TYR A 50 1.67 -5.24 9.25
C TYR A 50 2.18 -6.48 9.98
N LEU A 51 3.30 -6.39 10.73
CA LEU A 51 3.75 -7.47 11.60
C LEU A 51 2.87 -7.64 12.85
N LYS A 52 2.22 -6.57 13.32
CA LYS A 52 1.27 -6.63 14.45
C LYS A 52 -0.12 -7.11 14.05
N ILE A 53 -0.51 -6.89 12.80
CA ILE A 53 -1.85 -7.23 12.28
C ILE A 53 -1.76 -8.05 10.98
N PRO A 54 -1.04 -9.20 11.00
CA PRO A 54 -0.71 -9.94 9.78
C PRO A 54 -1.95 -10.44 9.04
N ILE A 55 -2.92 -10.98 9.75
CA ILE A 55 -4.14 -11.53 9.14
C ILE A 55 -4.97 -10.41 8.48
N GLN A 56 -5.09 -9.25 9.14
CA GLN A 56 -5.81 -8.10 8.57
C GLN A 56 -5.10 -7.57 7.31
N THR A 57 -3.77 -7.56 7.30
CA THR A 57 -2.98 -7.16 6.13
C THR A 57 -3.27 -8.07 4.94
N LEU A 58 -3.24 -9.39 5.13
CA LEU A 58 -3.58 -10.36 4.09
C LEU A 58 -5.03 -10.20 3.61
N LYS A 59 -5.99 -9.97 4.53
CA LYS A 59 -7.40 -9.75 4.18
C LYS A 59 -7.60 -8.47 3.35
N VAL A 60 -6.89 -7.40 3.65
CA VAL A 60 -6.99 -6.16 2.85
C VAL A 60 -6.44 -6.38 1.45
N GLY A 61 -5.30 -7.04 1.31
CA GLY A 61 -4.73 -7.36 0.00
C GLY A 61 -5.58 -8.34 -0.83
N SER A 62 -6.32 -9.24 -0.19
CA SER A 62 -7.18 -10.23 -0.86
C SER A 62 -8.63 -9.78 -0.95
N LEU A 63 -9.39 -9.90 0.14
CA LEU A 63 -10.83 -9.56 0.18
C LEU A 63 -11.09 -8.10 -0.13
N GLY A 64 -10.26 -7.18 0.42
CA GLY A 64 -10.40 -5.76 0.15
C GLY A 64 -10.25 -5.42 -1.32
N THR A 65 -9.22 -5.97 -1.95
CA THR A 65 -8.99 -5.78 -3.38
C THR A 65 -10.12 -6.41 -4.22
N HIS A 66 -10.55 -7.62 -3.87
CA HIS A 66 -11.67 -8.29 -4.55
C HIS A 66 -12.95 -7.43 -4.51
N ASN A 67 -13.29 -6.88 -3.33
CA ASN A 67 -14.47 -6.03 -3.16
C ASN A 67 -14.39 -4.75 -4.03
N LEU A 68 -13.22 -4.10 -4.06
CA LEU A 68 -13.06 -2.88 -4.85
C LEU A 68 -13.01 -3.15 -6.37
N LEU A 69 -12.46 -4.28 -6.79
CA LEU A 69 -12.55 -4.73 -8.19
C LEU A 69 -13.99 -5.07 -8.58
N GLY A 70 -14.76 -5.66 -7.66
CA GLY A 70 -16.20 -5.89 -7.85
C GLY A 70 -16.98 -4.58 -7.99
N LEU A 71 -16.69 -3.59 -7.14
CA LEU A 71 -17.28 -2.25 -7.24
C LEU A 71 -16.88 -1.56 -8.56
N ALA A 72 -15.60 -1.63 -8.95
CA ALA A 72 -15.13 -1.06 -10.21
C ALA A 72 -15.87 -1.67 -11.41
N LYS A 73 -16.06 -2.98 -11.41
CA LYS A 73 -16.83 -3.68 -12.45
C LYS A 73 -18.31 -3.26 -12.45
N GLU A 74 -18.95 -3.16 -11.28
CA GLU A 74 -20.35 -2.74 -11.14
C GLU A 74 -20.58 -1.33 -11.69
N LYS A 75 -19.63 -0.42 -11.44
CA LYS A 75 -19.72 1.01 -11.79
C LYS A 75 -19.13 1.35 -13.16
N ASP A 76 -18.56 0.39 -13.87
CA ASP A 76 -17.75 0.63 -15.09
C ASP A 76 -16.61 1.64 -14.83
N ALA A 77 -16.02 1.58 -13.64
CA ALA A 77 -15.00 2.49 -13.18
C ALA A 77 -13.59 1.98 -13.49
N ARG A 78 -12.67 2.90 -13.71
CA ARG A 78 -11.23 2.61 -13.78
C ARG A 78 -10.66 2.43 -12.39
N ILE A 79 -9.73 1.49 -12.21
CA ILE A 79 -9.11 1.25 -10.91
C ILE A 79 -7.59 1.30 -10.97
N LEU A 80 -6.98 2.05 -10.06
CA LEU A 80 -5.54 2.06 -9.80
C LEU A 80 -5.25 1.35 -8.48
N ILE A 81 -4.34 0.41 -8.52
CA ILE A 81 -3.87 -0.36 -7.37
C ILE A 81 -2.50 0.15 -6.93
N ALA A 82 -2.39 0.58 -5.69
CA ALA A 82 -1.11 0.89 -5.07
C ALA A 82 -0.40 -0.41 -4.67
N SER A 83 0.46 -0.92 -5.55
CA SER A 83 1.41 -1.98 -5.26
C SER A 83 2.70 -1.39 -4.66
N THR A 84 3.79 -2.13 -4.63
CA THR A 84 5.01 -1.78 -3.93
C THR A 84 6.22 -2.45 -4.56
N SER A 85 7.43 -1.91 -4.31
CA SER A 85 8.69 -2.60 -4.61
C SER A 85 8.86 -3.92 -3.85
N GLU A 86 8.14 -4.12 -2.75
CA GLU A 86 8.23 -5.34 -1.93
C GLU A 86 7.72 -6.60 -2.67
N VAL A 87 6.98 -6.45 -3.78
CA VAL A 87 6.61 -7.58 -4.66
C VAL A 87 7.83 -8.27 -5.27
N TYR A 88 8.98 -7.60 -5.28
CA TYR A 88 10.25 -8.17 -5.74
C TYR A 88 11.00 -8.95 -4.64
N GLY A 89 10.59 -8.80 -3.36
CA GLY A 89 11.23 -9.47 -2.21
C GLY A 89 12.65 -9.00 -1.97
N ASP A 90 13.58 -9.95 -1.86
CA ASP A 90 15.03 -9.71 -1.81
C ASP A 90 15.61 -9.82 -3.23
N PRO A 91 15.65 -8.72 -3.99
CA PRO A 91 15.84 -8.80 -5.43
C PRO A 91 17.29 -9.15 -5.80
N LEU A 92 17.43 -10.07 -6.74
CA LEU A 92 18.72 -10.48 -7.33
C LEU A 92 19.11 -9.64 -8.55
N VAL A 93 18.21 -8.74 -8.99
CA VAL A 93 18.40 -7.89 -10.18
C VAL A 93 18.25 -6.43 -9.78
N HIS A 94 19.20 -5.60 -10.17
CA HIS A 94 19.23 -4.15 -9.95
C HIS A 94 19.61 -3.38 -11.22
N PRO A 95 18.88 -2.34 -11.61
CA PRO A 95 17.53 -1.97 -11.11
C PRO A 95 16.47 -3.03 -11.46
N GLN A 96 15.40 -3.09 -10.66
CA GLN A 96 14.30 -4.01 -10.92
C GLN A 96 13.46 -3.50 -12.10
N SER A 97 13.35 -4.30 -13.15
CA SER A 97 12.40 -4.06 -14.24
C SER A 97 10.99 -4.55 -13.87
N GLU A 98 9.97 -4.06 -14.54
CA GLU A 98 8.59 -4.52 -14.33
C GLU A 98 8.40 -6.00 -14.70
N GLU A 99 9.25 -6.55 -15.55
CA GLU A 99 9.23 -7.95 -15.99
C GLU A 99 9.90 -8.91 -14.99
N TYR A 100 10.64 -8.39 -14.03
CA TYR A 100 11.28 -9.22 -13.01
C TYR A 100 10.27 -9.78 -12.02
N TYR A 101 10.22 -11.10 -11.86
CA TYR A 101 9.22 -11.78 -11.03
C TYR A 101 9.52 -11.74 -9.52
N GLY A 102 10.74 -11.34 -9.15
CA GLY A 102 11.14 -11.22 -7.74
C GLY A 102 11.71 -12.49 -7.13
N ASN A 103 12.13 -12.35 -5.87
CA ASN A 103 12.67 -13.40 -5.01
C ASN A 103 12.06 -13.25 -3.62
N VAL A 104 10.87 -13.83 -3.41
CA VAL A 104 10.06 -13.64 -2.20
C VAL A 104 10.06 -14.90 -1.34
N ASN A 105 10.33 -14.73 -0.03
CA ASN A 105 10.13 -15.77 0.96
C ASN A 105 8.68 -15.74 1.45
N THR A 106 7.84 -16.61 0.89
CA THR A 106 6.39 -16.67 1.15
C THR A 106 6.01 -16.99 2.59
N ILE A 107 6.89 -17.69 3.32
CA ILE A 107 6.67 -18.12 4.71
C ILE A 107 7.48 -17.30 5.72
N GLY A 108 8.30 -16.37 5.23
CA GLY A 108 9.05 -15.45 6.09
C GLY A 108 8.15 -14.41 6.77
N PRO A 109 8.65 -13.72 7.82
CA PRO A 109 7.85 -12.74 8.56
C PRO A 109 7.30 -11.60 7.69
N ARG A 110 8.04 -11.21 6.64
CA ARG A 110 7.63 -10.16 5.68
C ARG A 110 6.67 -10.68 4.63
N GLY A 111 6.60 -11.99 4.39
CA GLY A 111 5.73 -12.62 3.41
C GLY A 111 4.26 -12.21 3.54
N VAL A 112 3.82 -11.83 4.74
CA VAL A 112 2.49 -11.28 5.00
C VAL A 112 2.17 -10.07 4.10
N TYR A 113 3.07 -9.11 4.03
CA TYR A 113 2.87 -7.89 3.22
C TYR A 113 3.21 -8.15 1.75
N ASP A 114 4.33 -8.82 1.51
CA ASP A 114 4.82 -9.09 0.17
C ASP A 114 3.78 -9.92 -0.62
N GLU A 115 3.27 -11.01 -0.05
CA GLU A 115 2.26 -11.85 -0.68
C GLU A 115 0.87 -11.21 -0.75
N ALA A 116 0.49 -10.37 0.23
CA ALA A 116 -0.73 -9.58 0.11
C ALA A 116 -0.71 -8.69 -1.12
N LYS A 117 0.43 -8.04 -1.40
CA LYS A 117 0.61 -7.17 -2.57
C LYS A 117 0.74 -7.95 -3.86
N ARG A 118 1.46 -9.08 -3.88
CA ARG A 118 1.56 -9.97 -5.05
C ARG A 118 0.19 -10.56 -5.43
N PHE A 119 -0.59 -11.01 -4.45
CA PHE A 119 -1.95 -11.46 -4.69
C PHE A 119 -2.83 -10.33 -5.23
N GLN A 120 -2.69 -9.12 -4.69
CA GLN A 120 -3.40 -7.94 -5.15
C GLN A 120 -3.15 -7.67 -6.64
N GLU A 121 -1.91 -7.75 -7.12
CA GLU A 121 -1.58 -7.64 -8.55
C GLU A 121 -2.21 -8.78 -9.35
N SER A 122 -2.08 -10.02 -8.87
CA SER A 122 -2.58 -11.20 -9.58
C SER A 122 -4.09 -11.18 -9.78
N ILE A 123 -4.87 -10.87 -8.73
CA ILE A 123 -6.33 -10.77 -8.84
C ILE A 123 -6.75 -9.60 -9.72
N THR A 124 -6.04 -8.47 -9.68
CA THR A 124 -6.29 -7.31 -10.54
C THR A 124 -6.14 -7.68 -12.01
N MET A 125 -5.04 -8.36 -12.36
CA MET A 125 -4.82 -8.82 -13.72
C MET A 125 -5.81 -9.90 -14.17
N ALA A 126 -6.31 -10.72 -13.26
CA ALA A 126 -7.38 -11.66 -13.56
C ALA A 126 -8.69 -10.94 -13.94
N TYR A 127 -9.08 -9.91 -13.18
CA TYR A 127 -10.23 -9.06 -13.51
C TYR A 127 -10.06 -8.33 -14.85
N HIS A 128 -8.87 -7.80 -15.10
CA HIS A 128 -8.56 -7.17 -16.39
C HIS A 128 -8.74 -8.15 -17.56
N ARG A 129 -8.11 -9.33 -17.49
CA ARG A 129 -8.16 -10.32 -18.59
C ARG A 129 -9.52 -10.95 -18.80
N PHE A 130 -10.24 -11.24 -17.72
CA PHE A 130 -11.51 -11.96 -17.78
C PHE A 130 -12.73 -11.05 -17.97
N HIS A 131 -12.72 -9.86 -17.38
CA HIS A 131 -13.84 -8.92 -17.42
C HIS A 131 -13.58 -7.68 -18.28
N GLY A 132 -12.37 -7.50 -18.81
CA GLY A 132 -12.02 -6.30 -19.56
C GLY A 132 -11.91 -5.03 -18.71
N LEU A 133 -11.82 -5.18 -17.36
CA LEU A 133 -11.77 -4.03 -16.46
C LEU A 133 -10.54 -3.17 -16.74
N GLU A 134 -10.71 -1.86 -16.85
CA GLU A 134 -9.58 -0.92 -16.96
C GLU A 134 -8.84 -0.79 -15.65
N THR A 135 -7.64 -1.38 -15.59
CA THR A 135 -6.81 -1.42 -14.38
C THR A 135 -5.45 -0.78 -14.62
N ARG A 136 -4.90 -0.22 -13.55
CA ARG A 136 -3.49 0.22 -13.48
C ARG A 136 -2.90 -0.28 -12.16
N ILE A 137 -1.63 -0.69 -12.20
CA ILE A 137 -0.87 -1.13 -11.03
C ILE A 137 0.36 -0.24 -10.93
N ALA A 138 0.50 0.46 -9.81
CA ALA A 138 1.67 1.29 -9.53
C ALA A 138 2.52 0.62 -8.45
N ARG A 139 3.71 0.11 -8.79
CA ARG A 139 4.70 -0.41 -7.83
C ARG A 139 5.46 0.75 -7.21
N ILE A 140 4.94 1.24 -6.09
CA ILE A 140 5.49 2.40 -5.38
C ILE A 140 6.73 1.96 -4.60
N PHE A 141 7.85 2.63 -4.82
CA PHE A 141 9.10 2.42 -4.10
C PHE A 141 9.12 3.24 -2.81
N ASN A 142 10.33 3.47 -2.24
CA ASN A 142 10.46 4.15 -0.96
C ASN A 142 10.03 5.62 -1.11
N THR A 143 8.88 5.94 -0.56
CA THR A 143 8.29 7.27 -0.61
C THR A 143 8.27 7.86 0.79
N TYR A 144 8.59 9.14 0.92
CA TYR A 144 8.48 9.91 2.15
C TYR A 144 7.81 11.26 1.86
N GLY A 145 7.30 11.88 2.91
CA GLY A 145 6.66 13.19 2.72
C GLY A 145 6.01 13.74 3.99
N PRO A 146 5.41 14.93 3.90
CA PRO A 146 4.69 15.55 5.00
C PRO A 146 3.63 14.61 5.58
N ARG A 147 3.38 14.73 6.88
CA ARG A 147 2.37 13.95 7.63
C ARG A 147 2.69 12.46 7.82
N MET A 148 3.87 11.99 7.44
CA MET A 148 4.32 10.66 7.86
C MET A 148 4.53 10.62 9.38
N ARG A 149 4.20 9.47 9.99
CA ARG A 149 4.46 9.26 11.43
C ARG A 149 5.97 9.14 11.66
N LEU A 150 6.49 9.84 12.68
CA LEU A 150 7.91 9.76 13.04
C LEU A 150 8.34 8.36 13.46
N ASN A 151 7.44 7.61 14.10
CA ASN A 151 7.63 6.22 14.52
C ASN A 151 7.07 5.22 13.50
N ASP A 152 7.14 5.52 12.22
CA ASP A 152 6.64 4.67 11.14
C ASP A 152 7.52 3.40 10.92
N GLY A 153 8.76 3.42 11.40
CA GLY A 153 9.73 2.33 11.25
C GLY A 153 10.53 2.38 9.95
N ARG A 154 10.28 3.36 9.09
CA ARG A 154 11.06 3.60 7.87
C ARG A 154 12.20 4.59 8.13
N VAL A 155 13.27 4.47 7.35
CA VAL A 155 14.54 5.16 7.63
C VAL A 155 14.42 6.68 7.64
N ILE A 156 13.74 7.31 6.66
CA ILE A 156 13.69 8.76 6.57
C ILE A 156 12.96 9.40 7.76
N PRO A 157 11.73 8.97 8.13
CA PRO A 157 11.08 9.49 9.35
C PRO A 157 11.89 9.22 10.63
N ALA A 158 12.54 8.05 10.74
CA ALA A 158 13.38 7.71 11.90
C ALA A 158 14.56 8.67 12.02
N PHE A 159 15.32 8.86 10.95
CA PHE A 159 16.51 9.73 10.95
C PHE A 159 16.14 11.20 11.23
N ILE A 160 15.08 11.71 10.57
CA ILE A 160 14.59 13.07 10.84
C ILE A 160 14.18 13.22 12.30
N GLY A 161 13.43 12.24 12.84
CA GLY A 161 13.00 12.28 14.23
C GLY A 161 14.16 12.24 15.22
N GLN A 162 15.16 11.38 15.00
CA GLN A 162 16.37 11.29 15.82
C GLN A 162 17.20 12.58 15.75
N ALA A 163 17.46 13.09 14.55
CA ALA A 163 18.20 14.32 14.36
C ALA A 163 17.54 15.52 15.06
N LEU A 164 16.21 15.65 14.97
CA LEU A 164 15.46 16.73 15.63
C LEU A 164 15.50 16.66 17.15
N ARG A 165 15.70 15.46 17.72
CA ARG A 165 15.85 15.26 19.18
C ARG A 165 17.30 15.28 19.66
N GLY A 166 18.26 15.43 18.73
CA GLY A 166 19.69 15.35 19.07
C GLY A 166 20.15 13.93 19.47
N GLU A 167 19.45 12.91 18.99
CA GLU A 167 19.77 11.50 19.22
C GLU A 167 20.70 10.97 18.12
N ASP A 168 21.48 9.95 18.42
CA ASP A 168 22.31 9.26 17.44
C ASP A 168 21.44 8.56 16.40
N LEU A 169 21.88 8.59 15.13
CA LEU A 169 21.17 7.91 14.05
C LEU A 169 21.37 6.40 14.14
N THR A 170 20.28 5.65 14.17
CA THR A 170 20.33 4.19 14.25
C THR A 170 20.59 3.57 12.87
N VAL A 171 21.73 2.90 12.72
CA VAL A 171 22.09 2.15 11.51
C VAL A 171 21.88 0.66 11.77
N PHE A 172 21.14 0.00 10.86
CA PHE A 172 20.92 -1.44 10.89
C PHE A 172 21.93 -2.15 9.96
N GLY A 173 22.52 -3.26 10.43
CA GLY A 173 23.54 -3.98 9.68
C GLY A 173 24.84 -3.18 9.59
N ASP A 174 25.49 -3.23 8.43
CA ASP A 174 26.77 -2.57 8.15
C ASP A 174 26.61 -1.15 7.54
N GLY A 175 25.38 -0.71 7.30
CA GLY A 175 25.10 0.60 6.71
C GLY A 175 25.36 0.72 5.20
N GLN A 176 25.68 -0.36 4.51
CA GLN A 176 25.95 -0.37 3.07
C GLN A 176 24.68 -0.47 2.19
N GLN A 177 23.51 -0.55 2.80
CA GLN A 177 22.25 -0.64 2.09
C GLN A 177 21.99 0.62 1.26
N THR A 178 21.67 0.43 -0.01
CA THR A 178 21.25 1.51 -0.92
C THR A 178 19.75 1.47 -1.16
N ARG A 179 19.12 2.63 -1.29
CA ARG A 179 17.68 2.76 -1.61
C ARG A 179 17.45 3.98 -2.49
N SER A 180 16.48 3.87 -3.40
CA SER A 180 15.94 5.03 -4.10
C SER A 180 14.74 5.58 -3.34
N PHE A 181 14.65 6.90 -3.23
CA PHE A 181 13.56 7.60 -2.55
C PHE A 181 12.90 8.62 -3.47
N CYS A 182 11.61 8.87 -3.27
CA CYS A 182 10.85 9.94 -3.91
C CYS A 182 9.87 10.60 -2.92
#